data_acaa80144546a3a90c024189b1b96cd0
#
_entry.id   acaa80144546a3a90c024189b1b96cd0
#
_cell.length_a   1.000
_cell.length_b   1.000
_cell.length_c   1.000
_cell.angle_alpha   90.00
_cell.angle_beta   90.00
_cell.angle_gamma   90.00
#
_symmetry.space_group_name_H-M   'P 1'
#
loop_
_entity.id
_entity.type
_entity.pdbx_description
1 polymer ?
#
loop_
_entity_poly.entity_id
_entity_poly.type
_entity_poly.pdbx_seq_one_letter_code
_entity_poly.pdbx_strand_id
1 'polypeptide(L)'
;IKLQDTSEDSFLRKYKLTDETIIKSNVSAEKVSDLKFSQFEIYQIGSLSRQTENDNSPLVAPSIKHEQSFNLPFDNSFGQISMSTLILQDDDGVDMARYSNILRGKKIHPILNGVGYLETALSLDLYDITSNPTGNIGNINSLNSYLTLGWENYSYTNFFNNLNVLKPQMQFVTINGTDNVNVLPNRDSVDYRLDSSNLFLPHRPQGRDLTLPGGRIDYGLASYYSNKSFGNLSGFLGQSINVWGKNERTLISNSSNKNIIPESDYLARLAVQFSNSLSSDWSARLDPQTLELNESVTSISNKMGFFDVSASHAAISEGYLKDTLGAEIFEINLETFFSQDWKLSTSQNYDLFKGETKLLKTQYGLSYSGALQNCMVIELNYERETKSDISIAPITEISLIFQFKYLGDIIEKI
;
A
#
# COMPACT_ATOMS: atom_id res chain seq x y z
N ILE A 1 -17.55 9.01 -14.81
CA ILE A 1 -18.63 8.22 -14.18
C ILE A 1 -18.26 6.75 -14.36
N LYS A 2 -18.23 6.00 -13.27
CA LYS A 2 -18.06 4.55 -13.27
C LYS A 2 -19.22 3.98 -12.44
N LEU A 3 -20.04 3.14 -13.03
CA LEU A 3 -21.15 2.46 -12.35
C LEU A 3 -20.87 0.96 -12.41
N GLN A 4 -20.90 0.30 -11.26
CA GLN A 4 -20.68 -1.14 -11.12
C GLN A 4 -21.72 -1.67 -10.14
N ASP A 5 -22.40 -2.73 -10.54
CA ASP A 5 -23.36 -3.43 -9.70
C ASP A 5 -23.37 -4.91 -10.08
N THR A 6 -23.73 -5.76 -9.16
CA THR A 6 -23.81 -7.21 -9.38
C THR A 6 -25.07 -7.77 -8.74
N SER A 7 -25.68 -8.77 -9.39
CA SER A 7 -26.86 -9.46 -8.86
C SER A 7 -26.56 -10.35 -7.65
N GLU A 8 -25.30 -10.76 -7.46
CA GLU A 8 -24.79 -11.51 -6.31
C GLU A 8 -23.40 -10.97 -5.96
N ASP A 9 -23.11 -10.80 -4.66
CA ASP A 9 -21.85 -10.20 -4.17
C ASP A 9 -20.61 -10.91 -4.71
N SER A 10 -20.63 -12.23 -4.78
CA SER A 10 -19.50 -13.01 -5.28
C SER A 10 -19.46 -13.18 -6.80
N PHE A 11 -20.43 -12.64 -7.56
CA PHE A 11 -20.57 -12.89 -9.00
C PHE A 11 -19.30 -12.58 -9.78
N LEU A 12 -18.77 -11.35 -9.66
CA LEU A 12 -17.59 -10.92 -10.42
C LEU A 12 -16.36 -11.75 -10.08
N ARG A 13 -16.16 -12.10 -8.81
CA ARG A 13 -15.03 -12.93 -8.37
C ARG A 13 -15.23 -14.40 -8.78
N LYS A 14 -16.44 -14.94 -8.64
CA LYS A 14 -16.77 -16.30 -9.05
C LYS A 14 -16.52 -16.51 -10.55
N TYR A 15 -16.80 -15.51 -11.37
CA TYR A 15 -16.58 -15.55 -12.81
C TYR A 15 -15.26 -14.92 -13.25
N LYS A 16 -14.37 -14.56 -12.28
CA LYS A 16 -13.02 -13.99 -12.53
C LYS A 16 -13.02 -12.76 -13.43
N LEU A 17 -14.08 -11.99 -13.35
CA LEU A 17 -14.17 -10.70 -14.01
C LEU A 17 -13.35 -9.64 -13.27
N THR A 18 -13.05 -9.89 -11.99
CA THR A 18 -12.15 -9.10 -11.16
C THR A 18 -11.57 -9.94 -10.02
N ASP A 19 -10.35 -9.62 -9.58
CA ASP A 19 -9.72 -10.15 -8.37
C ASP A 19 -9.97 -9.24 -7.15
N GLU A 20 -10.66 -8.09 -7.35
CA GLU A 20 -10.98 -7.16 -6.27
C GLU A 20 -12.02 -7.78 -5.31
N THR A 21 -11.92 -7.43 -4.03
CA THR A 21 -12.90 -7.83 -3.00
C THR A 21 -14.03 -6.84 -2.82
N ILE A 22 -13.89 -5.67 -3.42
CA ILE A 22 -14.86 -4.57 -3.38
C ILE A 22 -15.07 -3.99 -4.78
N ILE A 23 -16.25 -3.45 -5.03
CA ILE A 23 -16.54 -2.61 -6.20
C ILE A 23 -16.85 -1.19 -5.76
N LYS A 24 -16.45 -0.22 -6.58
CA LYS A 24 -16.73 1.19 -6.35
C LYS A 24 -17.48 1.77 -7.53
N SER A 25 -18.75 2.12 -7.32
CA SER A 25 -19.52 2.97 -8.23
C SER A 25 -19.28 4.43 -7.89
N ASN A 26 -18.88 5.25 -8.84
CA ASN A 26 -18.62 6.65 -8.54
C ASN A 26 -18.98 7.62 -9.68
N VAL A 27 -19.32 8.84 -9.27
CA VAL A 27 -19.39 10.02 -10.10
C VAL A 27 -18.39 11.02 -9.57
N SER A 28 -17.43 11.43 -10.39
CA SER A 28 -16.38 12.36 -9.98
C SER A 28 -16.20 13.50 -10.98
N ALA A 29 -15.78 14.64 -10.45
CA ALA A 29 -15.34 15.80 -11.21
C ALA A 29 -14.04 16.32 -10.58
N GLU A 30 -13.03 16.54 -11.42
CA GLU A 30 -11.71 17.01 -10.98
C GLU A 30 -11.30 18.25 -11.76
N LYS A 31 -10.65 19.16 -11.05
CA LYS A 31 -10.02 20.33 -11.63
C LYS A 31 -8.59 20.45 -11.10
N VAL A 32 -7.64 20.41 -12.02
CA VAL A 32 -6.22 20.57 -11.75
C VAL A 32 -5.71 21.84 -12.40
N SER A 33 -4.92 22.60 -11.69
CA SER A 33 -4.11 23.71 -12.20
C SER A 33 -2.76 23.71 -11.49
N ASP A 34 -1.81 24.56 -11.90
CA ASP A 34 -0.40 24.52 -11.44
C ASP A 34 -0.20 24.39 -9.92
N LEU A 35 -1.04 25.07 -9.14
CA LEU A 35 -0.92 25.11 -7.67
C LEU A 35 -2.19 24.68 -6.96
N LYS A 36 -3.21 24.23 -7.68
CA LYS A 36 -4.53 23.92 -7.12
C LYS A 36 -5.05 22.60 -7.65
N PHE A 37 -5.57 21.80 -6.74
CA PHE A 37 -6.33 20.60 -7.02
C PHE A 37 -7.69 20.69 -6.34
N SER A 38 -8.75 20.35 -7.05
CA SER A 38 -10.10 20.23 -6.48
C SER A 38 -10.77 19.01 -7.03
N GLN A 39 -11.39 18.23 -6.17
CA GLN A 39 -12.13 17.02 -6.50
C GLN A 39 -13.47 17.03 -5.80
N PHE A 40 -14.49 16.66 -6.53
CA PHE A 40 -15.82 16.31 -6.02
C PHE A 40 -16.10 14.87 -6.41
N GLU A 41 -16.53 14.06 -5.48
CA GLU A 41 -16.87 12.68 -5.73
C GLU A 41 -18.08 12.24 -4.90
N ILE A 42 -18.96 11.44 -5.51
CA ILE A 42 -19.99 10.65 -4.82
C ILE A 42 -19.69 9.21 -5.18
N TYR A 43 -19.61 8.32 -4.19
CA TYR A 43 -19.36 6.92 -4.45
C TYR A 43 -20.03 6.00 -3.45
N GLN A 44 -20.31 4.80 -3.92
CA GLN A 44 -20.81 3.68 -3.13
C GLN A 44 -19.82 2.53 -3.22
N ILE A 45 -19.59 1.85 -2.13
CA ILE A 45 -18.69 0.69 -2.05
C ILE A 45 -19.55 -0.54 -1.82
N GLY A 46 -19.52 -1.50 -2.75
CA GLY A 46 -20.13 -2.82 -2.61
C GLY A 46 -19.07 -3.87 -2.25
N SER A 47 -19.43 -4.82 -1.38
CA SER A 47 -18.59 -5.99 -1.10
C SER A 47 -18.77 -7.03 -2.19
N LEU A 48 -17.68 -7.71 -2.59
CA LEU A 48 -17.72 -8.89 -3.46
C LEU A 48 -17.48 -10.18 -2.67
N SER A 49 -17.65 -10.15 -1.35
CA SER A 49 -17.45 -11.27 -0.44
C SER A 49 -18.78 -11.79 0.09
N ARG A 50 -18.97 -13.12 0.07
CA ARG A 50 -20.18 -13.80 0.60
C ARG A 50 -20.39 -13.69 2.10
N GLN A 51 -19.42 -13.18 2.86
CA GLN A 51 -19.53 -13.10 4.32
C GLN A 51 -20.43 -11.97 4.84
N THR A 52 -20.79 -11.05 3.99
CA THR A 52 -21.74 -9.99 4.33
C THR A 52 -23.11 -10.37 3.76
N GLU A 53 -23.90 -11.16 4.49
CA GLU A 53 -25.33 -11.37 4.18
C GLU A 53 -26.15 -10.07 4.27
N ASN A 54 -25.54 -8.97 4.68
CA ASN A 54 -26.14 -7.67 4.76
C ASN A 54 -25.66 -6.82 3.58
N ASP A 55 -26.60 -6.29 2.84
CA ASP A 55 -26.43 -5.32 1.73
C ASP A 55 -25.79 -3.99 2.17
N ASN A 56 -24.82 -4.03 3.09
CA ASN A 56 -24.15 -2.86 3.63
C ASN A 56 -23.16 -2.31 2.63
N SER A 57 -23.68 -1.48 1.75
CA SER A 57 -22.90 -0.72 0.78
C SER A 57 -22.75 0.71 1.25
N PRO A 58 -21.69 1.06 1.98
CA PRO A 58 -21.50 2.40 2.47
C PRO A 58 -21.50 3.42 1.33
N LEU A 59 -22.31 4.47 1.50
CA LEU A 59 -22.42 5.58 0.57
C LEU A 59 -21.62 6.76 1.10
N VAL A 60 -20.73 7.30 0.26
CA VAL A 60 -20.07 8.57 0.52
C VAL A 60 -20.63 9.63 -0.41
N ALA A 61 -21.37 10.59 0.15
CA ALA A 61 -22.04 11.63 -0.63
C ALA A 61 -22.21 12.94 0.17
N PRO A 62 -21.43 13.98 -0.12
CA PRO A 62 -20.28 14.04 -1.03
C PRO A 62 -18.93 13.74 -0.35
N SER A 63 -17.91 13.48 -1.18
CA SER A 63 -16.50 13.68 -0.85
C SER A 63 -15.96 14.87 -1.65
N ILE A 64 -15.47 15.88 -0.94
CA ILE A 64 -14.91 17.09 -1.55
C ILE A 64 -13.47 17.23 -1.04
N LYS A 65 -12.53 17.45 -1.96
CA LYS A 65 -11.13 17.77 -1.63
C LYS A 65 -10.71 19.04 -2.35
N HIS A 66 -10.00 19.89 -1.65
CA HIS A 66 -9.36 21.07 -2.23
C HIS A 66 -7.96 21.23 -1.65
N GLU A 67 -6.98 21.36 -2.52
CA GLU A 67 -5.59 21.58 -2.13
C GLU A 67 -5.06 22.79 -2.89
N GLN A 68 -4.34 23.64 -2.20
CA GLN A 68 -3.69 24.81 -2.77
C GLN A 68 -2.30 24.97 -2.19
N SER A 69 -1.29 24.99 -3.05
CA SER A 69 0.10 25.33 -2.70
C SER A 69 0.35 26.82 -2.95
N PHE A 70 1.24 27.42 -2.17
CA PHE A 70 1.62 28.82 -2.28
C PHE A 70 3.05 29.04 -1.74
N ASN A 71 3.71 30.10 -2.20
CA ASN A 71 5.00 30.48 -1.68
C ASN A 71 4.82 31.25 -0.36
N LEU A 72 5.65 30.94 0.63
CA LEU A 72 5.74 31.73 1.87
C LEU A 72 6.70 32.91 1.65
N PRO A 73 6.62 33.99 2.47
CA PRO A 73 7.46 35.18 2.30
C PRO A 73 8.93 34.99 2.74
N PHE A 74 9.41 33.76 2.79
CA PHE A 74 10.78 33.40 3.16
C PHE A 74 11.44 32.63 2.03
N ASP A 75 12.73 32.80 1.83
CA ASP A 75 13.48 32.06 0.82
C ASP A 75 13.37 30.56 1.02
N ASN A 76 13.22 29.81 -0.07
CA ASN A 76 13.11 28.35 -0.10
C ASN A 76 12.01 27.80 0.82
N SER A 77 10.89 28.50 0.90
CA SER A 77 9.74 28.09 1.71
C SER A 77 8.44 28.08 0.93
N PHE A 78 7.61 27.10 1.23
CA PHE A 78 6.30 26.94 0.61
C PHE A 78 5.27 26.51 1.64
N GLY A 79 4.02 26.84 1.35
CA GLY A 79 2.87 26.44 2.14
C GLY A 79 1.86 25.67 1.31
N GLN A 80 1.01 24.92 2.01
CA GLN A 80 -0.09 24.20 1.43
C GLN A 80 -1.29 24.27 2.37
N ILE A 81 -2.46 24.53 1.81
CA ILE A 81 -3.74 24.33 2.49
C ILE A 81 -4.42 23.14 1.83
N SER A 82 -4.91 22.20 2.65
CA SER A 82 -5.72 21.07 2.21
C SER A 82 -7.03 21.08 3.01
N MET A 83 -8.14 21.10 2.30
CA MET A 83 -9.49 21.05 2.87
C MET A 83 -10.19 19.82 2.35
N SER A 84 -10.91 19.10 3.21
CA SER A 84 -11.74 18.00 2.76
C SER A 84 -13.03 17.91 3.56
N THR A 85 -14.09 17.52 2.88
CA THR A 85 -15.39 17.22 3.50
C THR A 85 -15.80 15.83 3.05
N LEU A 86 -16.30 15.02 3.96
CA LEU A 86 -16.79 13.68 3.68
C LEU A 86 -18.07 13.45 4.48
N ILE A 87 -19.13 12.97 3.81
CA ILE A 87 -20.34 12.48 4.47
C ILE A 87 -20.46 11.00 4.13
N LEU A 88 -20.43 10.17 5.16
CA LEU A 88 -20.54 8.71 5.10
C LEU A 88 -21.87 8.29 5.70
N GLN A 89 -22.58 7.43 4.99
CA GLN A 89 -23.79 6.75 5.43
C GLN A 89 -23.59 5.24 5.27
N ASP A 90 -23.87 4.49 6.34
CA ASP A 90 -23.66 3.04 6.39
C ASP A 90 -24.77 2.44 7.26
N ASP A 91 -25.75 1.79 6.65
CA ASP A 91 -27.03 1.36 7.26
C ASP A 91 -26.86 0.56 8.57
N ASP A 92 -25.81 -0.29 8.67
CA ASP A 92 -25.48 -1.06 9.88
C ASP A 92 -24.13 -0.63 10.50
N GLY A 93 -23.58 0.49 10.08
CA GLY A 93 -22.27 0.95 10.46
C GLY A 93 -22.25 2.35 11.06
N VAL A 94 -21.29 3.12 10.63
CA VAL A 94 -21.05 4.47 11.11
C VAL A 94 -21.59 5.50 10.14
N ASP A 95 -22.52 6.32 10.60
CA ASP A 95 -22.94 7.53 9.89
C ASP A 95 -22.17 8.72 10.45
N MET A 96 -21.43 9.41 9.60
CA MET A 96 -20.66 10.57 10.01
C MET A 96 -20.50 11.62 8.91
N ALA A 97 -20.44 12.87 9.33
CA ALA A 97 -19.91 13.97 8.56
C ALA A 97 -18.55 14.40 9.11
N ARG A 98 -17.56 14.57 8.24
CA ARG A 98 -16.24 15.07 8.62
C ARG A 98 -15.84 16.27 7.75
N TYR A 99 -15.36 17.30 8.43
CA TYR A 99 -14.73 18.45 7.80
C TYR A 99 -13.31 18.59 8.32
N SER A 100 -12.34 18.57 7.42
CA SER A 100 -10.91 18.57 7.75
C SER A 100 -10.18 19.70 7.06
N ASN A 101 -9.32 20.40 7.81
CA ASN A 101 -8.40 21.40 7.29
C ASN A 101 -6.99 21.11 7.73
N ILE A 102 -6.03 21.18 6.82
CA ILE A 102 -4.60 21.18 7.14
C ILE A 102 -3.95 22.39 6.52
N LEU A 103 -3.22 23.12 7.34
CA LEU A 103 -2.26 24.13 6.93
C LEU A 103 -0.86 23.58 7.14
N ARG A 104 -0.05 23.52 6.08
CA ARG A 104 1.36 23.09 6.14
C ARG A 104 2.28 24.21 5.70
N GLY A 105 3.45 24.26 6.33
CA GLY A 105 4.55 25.12 5.92
C GLY A 105 5.84 24.33 5.94
N LYS A 106 6.68 24.47 4.91
CA LYS A 106 8.00 23.83 4.83
C LYS A 106 9.05 24.85 4.42
N LYS A 107 10.14 24.88 5.13
CA LYS A 107 11.34 25.66 4.83
C LYS A 107 12.52 24.72 4.64
N ILE A 108 13.28 24.95 3.58
CA ILE A 108 14.45 24.17 3.23
C ILE A 108 15.69 25.08 3.36
N HIS A 109 16.76 24.54 3.95
CA HIS A 109 18.00 25.28 4.15
C HIS A 109 19.21 24.36 3.97
N PRO A 110 20.24 24.78 3.21
CA PRO A 110 21.51 24.05 3.15
C PRO A 110 22.19 24.02 4.53
N ILE A 111 22.56 22.83 5.00
CA ILE A 111 23.24 22.65 6.29
C ILE A 111 24.11 21.39 6.27
N LEU A 112 25.35 21.46 6.84
CA LEU A 112 26.24 20.30 6.99
C LEU A 112 26.48 19.51 5.68
N ASN A 113 26.75 20.23 4.59
CA ASN A 113 26.91 19.67 3.23
C ASN A 113 25.69 18.89 2.71
N GLY A 114 24.53 19.06 3.33
CA GLY A 114 23.26 18.45 2.97
C GLY A 114 22.14 19.47 2.96
N VAL A 115 20.93 18.95 3.05
CA VAL A 115 19.69 19.71 3.05
C VAL A 115 18.97 19.49 4.36
N GLY A 116 18.88 20.54 5.18
CA GLY A 116 18.00 20.56 6.33
C GLY A 116 16.61 21.07 5.96
N TYR A 117 15.59 20.61 6.63
CA TYR A 117 14.24 21.15 6.48
C TYR A 117 13.50 21.23 7.81
N LEU A 118 12.68 22.26 7.90
CA LEU A 118 11.68 22.44 8.95
C LEU A 118 10.30 22.35 8.29
N GLU A 119 9.49 21.42 8.74
CA GLU A 119 8.09 21.31 8.31
C GLU A 119 7.17 21.41 9.52
N THR A 120 6.14 22.23 9.39
CA THR A 120 5.09 22.39 10.39
C THR A 120 3.74 22.16 9.75
N ALA A 121 2.82 21.55 10.47
CA ALA A 121 1.44 21.46 10.03
C ALA A 121 0.48 21.64 11.22
N LEU A 122 -0.68 22.20 10.93
CA LEU A 122 -1.81 22.30 11.85
C LEU A 122 -3.02 21.64 11.18
N SER A 123 -3.60 20.63 11.83
CA SER A 123 -4.82 19.94 11.38
C SER A 123 -5.96 20.22 12.32
N LEU A 124 -7.09 20.62 11.77
CA LEU A 124 -8.36 20.74 12.48
C LEU A 124 -9.37 19.83 11.79
N ASP A 125 -9.84 18.83 12.52
CA ASP A 125 -10.82 17.87 12.05
C ASP A 125 -12.08 17.96 12.93
N LEU A 126 -13.24 18.19 12.31
CA LEU A 126 -14.54 18.29 12.95
C LEU A 126 -15.39 17.10 12.49
N TYR A 127 -15.91 16.34 13.45
CA TYR A 127 -16.72 15.16 13.21
C TYR A 127 -18.12 15.39 13.80
N ASP A 128 -19.14 15.00 13.05
CA ASP A 128 -20.51 14.84 13.53
C ASP A 128 -20.91 13.38 13.27
N ILE A 129 -20.98 12.59 14.33
CA ILE A 129 -21.25 11.16 14.30
C ILE A 129 -22.67 10.93 14.76
N THR A 130 -23.54 10.52 13.84
CA THR A 130 -24.98 10.32 14.11
C THR A 130 -25.31 8.87 14.42
N SER A 131 -24.51 7.91 13.93
CA SER A 131 -24.59 6.48 14.23
C SER A 131 -23.21 5.88 14.42
N ASN A 132 -23.02 5.08 15.48
CA ASN A 132 -21.79 4.31 15.70
C ASN A 132 -22.09 3.11 16.59
N PRO A 133 -22.25 1.89 16.05
CA PRO A 133 -22.63 0.70 16.82
C PRO A 133 -21.65 0.32 17.94
N THR A 134 -20.38 0.72 17.81
CA THR A 134 -19.29 0.26 18.71
C THR A 134 -18.62 1.39 19.49
N GLY A 135 -19.06 2.64 19.35
CA GLY A 135 -18.31 3.77 19.90
C GLY A 135 -19.14 5.02 20.19
N ASN A 136 -18.47 6.14 20.21
CA ASN A 136 -19.05 7.43 20.57
C ASN A 136 -19.95 7.99 19.45
N ILE A 137 -21.02 8.68 19.86
CA ILE A 137 -21.92 9.44 19.00
C ILE A 137 -21.85 10.90 19.42
N GLY A 138 -22.01 11.83 18.46
CA GLY A 138 -22.04 13.27 18.67
C GLY A 138 -20.89 14.02 18.02
N ASN A 139 -20.71 15.29 18.41
CA ASN A 139 -19.69 16.16 17.83
C ASN A 139 -18.34 15.96 18.51
N ILE A 140 -17.33 15.63 17.71
CA ILE A 140 -15.96 15.46 18.16
C ILE A 140 -15.06 16.38 17.36
N ASN A 141 -14.18 17.10 18.06
CA ASN A 141 -13.20 18.00 17.45
C ASN A 141 -11.79 17.47 17.72
N SER A 142 -10.96 17.41 16.72
CA SER A 142 -9.54 17.03 16.82
C SER A 142 -8.67 18.14 16.28
N LEU A 143 -7.79 18.67 17.13
CA LEU A 143 -6.79 19.66 16.76
C LEU A 143 -5.39 19.05 16.95
N ASN A 144 -4.65 18.92 15.87
CA ASN A 144 -3.33 18.33 15.91
C ASN A 144 -2.30 19.29 15.31
N SER A 145 -1.12 19.34 15.93
CA SER A 145 0.03 20.08 15.40
C SER A 145 1.21 19.14 15.16
N TYR A 146 1.88 19.35 14.07
CA TYR A 146 3.02 18.55 13.62
C TYR A 146 4.24 19.45 13.47
N LEU A 147 5.37 18.99 13.96
CA LEU A 147 6.67 19.61 13.75
C LEU A 147 7.65 18.54 13.31
N THR A 148 8.31 18.78 12.19
CA THR A 148 9.36 17.90 11.67
C THR A 148 10.63 18.70 11.44
N LEU A 149 11.72 18.24 12.00
CA LEU A 149 13.07 18.70 11.74
C LEU A 149 13.81 17.57 11.04
N GLY A 150 14.23 17.77 9.83
CA GLY A 150 14.91 16.73 9.06
C GLY A 150 16.20 17.23 8.42
N TRP A 151 17.05 16.28 8.10
CA TRP A 151 18.29 16.46 7.38
C TRP A 151 18.56 15.26 6.47
N GLU A 152 19.03 15.54 5.27
CA GLU A 152 19.51 14.55 4.32
C GLU A 152 20.73 15.06 3.57
N ASN A 153 21.60 14.13 3.20
CA ASN A 153 22.78 14.46 2.39
C ASN A 153 22.92 13.45 1.24
N TYR A 154 23.35 13.95 0.09
CA TYR A 154 23.67 13.12 -1.06
C TYR A 154 25.18 13.16 -1.29
N SER A 155 25.88 12.10 -0.91
CA SER A 155 27.31 11.93 -1.12
C SER A 155 27.55 11.12 -2.38
N TYR A 156 28.24 11.72 -3.34
CA TYR A 156 28.58 11.10 -4.62
C TYR A 156 30.05 10.69 -4.58
N THR A 157 30.30 9.42 -4.86
CA THR A 157 31.65 8.89 -4.99
C THR A 157 31.78 8.10 -6.28
N ASN A 158 32.92 8.25 -6.95
CA ASN A 158 33.28 7.41 -8.08
C ASN A 158 34.20 6.29 -7.57
N PHE A 159 33.66 5.09 -7.50
CA PHE A 159 34.40 3.91 -7.10
C PHE A 159 34.54 2.98 -8.31
N PHE A 160 35.78 2.70 -8.73
CA PHE A 160 36.10 1.94 -9.97
C PHE A 160 35.34 2.46 -11.21
N ASN A 161 35.34 3.77 -11.45
CA ASN A 161 34.62 4.43 -12.56
C ASN A 161 33.09 4.23 -12.55
N ASN A 162 32.52 3.86 -11.41
CA ASN A 162 31.09 3.68 -11.24
C ASN A 162 30.52 4.70 -10.27
N LEU A 163 29.31 5.15 -10.54
CA LEU A 163 28.60 6.06 -9.68
C LEU A 163 28.11 5.33 -8.43
N ASN A 164 28.51 5.83 -7.27
CA ASN A 164 27.98 5.42 -5.98
C ASN A 164 27.40 6.64 -5.28
N VAL A 165 26.13 6.52 -4.87
CA VAL A 165 25.40 7.56 -4.13
C VAL A 165 25.05 7.00 -2.77
N LEU A 166 25.44 7.70 -1.71
CA LEU A 166 25.02 7.43 -0.34
C LEU A 166 24.12 8.56 0.14
N LYS A 167 22.97 8.21 0.68
CA LYS A 167 21.99 9.16 1.22
C LYS A 167 21.70 8.83 2.69
N PRO A 168 22.51 9.29 3.65
CA PRO A 168 22.11 9.34 5.04
C PRO A 168 20.98 10.34 5.23
N GLN A 169 20.00 9.97 6.04
CA GLN A 169 18.87 10.83 6.35
C GLN A 169 18.40 10.60 7.78
N MET A 170 17.95 11.66 8.41
CA MET A 170 17.43 11.65 9.77
C MET A 170 16.36 12.71 9.92
N GLN A 171 15.33 12.41 10.68
CA GLN A 171 14.34 13.39 11.08
C GLN A 171 13.88 13.17 12.52
N PHE A 172 13.51 14.27 13.16
CA PHE A 172 12.75 14.29 14.39
C PHE A 172 11.34 14.75 14.07
N VAL A 173 10.36 13.99 14.50
CA VAL A 173 8.94 14.32 14.31
C VAL A 173 8.26 14.37 15.66
N THR A 174 7.51 15.43 15.92
CA THR A 174 6.60 15.49 17.06
C THR A 174 5.20 15.81 16.61
N ILE A 175 4.26 15.09 17.16
CA ILE A 175 2.82 15.24 16.93
C ILE A 175 2.21 15.55 18.29
N ASN A 176 1.62 16.73 18.40
CA ASN A 176 0.88 17.13 19.59
C ASN A 176 -0.60 17.26 19.22
N GLY A 177 -1.47 16.66 20.00
CA GLY A 177 -2.91 16.67 19.72
C GLY A 177 -3.68 15.64 20.53
N THR A 178 -4.90 15.36 20.09
CA THR A 178 -5.79 14.43 20.75
C THR A 178 -5.50 13.00 20.29
N ASP A 179 -5.29 12.08 21.25
CA ASP A 179 -5.28 10.66 20.97
C ASP A 179 -6.70 10.21 20.63
N ASN A 180 -6.93 9.86 19.39
CA ASN A 180 -8.25 9.49 18.88
C ASN A 180 -8.42 8.00 18.54
N VAL A 181 -7.44 7.17 18.88
CA VAL A 181 -7.40 5.72 18.57
C VAL A 181 -8.67 4.97 19.03
N ASN A 182 -9.26 5.36 20.17
CA ASN A 182 -10.45 4.72 20.71
C ASN A 182 -11.66 5.68 20.78
N VAL A 183 -11.56 6.85 20.20
CA VAL A 183 -12.58 7.91 20.30
C VAL A 183 -13.32 8.07 18.99
N LEU A 184 -12.60 8.01 17.88
CA LEU A 184 -13.13 8.13 16.53
C LEU A 184 -13.27 6.76 15.88
N PRO A 185 -14.32 6.54 15.10
CA PRO A 185 -14.39 5.38 14.22
C PRO A 185 -13.33 5.51 13.12
N ASN A 186 -12.45 4.51 13.01
CA ASN A 186 -11.45 4.50 11.96
C ASN A 186 -12.05 3.95 10.65
N ARG A 187 -12.37 4.84 9.72
CA ARG A 187 -12.98 4.50 8.42
C ARG A 187 -12.07 4.79 7.22
N ASP A 188 -11.05 5.63 7.39
CA ASP A 188 -10.15 6.01 6.29
C ASP A 188 -8.66 5.84 6.60
N SER A 189 -8.30 5.61 7.85
CA SER A 189 -6.92 5.43 8.26
C SER A 189 -6.60 3.95 8.33
N VAL A 190 -6.00 3.44 7.26
CA VAL A 190 -5.58 2.05 7.18
C VAL A 190 -4.41 1.81 8.13
N ASP A 191 -4.43 0.68 8.85
CA ASP A 191 -3.26 0.21 9.56
C ASP A 191 -2.10 0.11 8.57
N TYR A 192 -1.03 0.87 8.81
CA TYR A 192 0.13 0.85 7.96
C TYR A 192 1.25 0.05 8.60
N ARG A 193 1.92 -0.71 7.79
CA ARG A 193 3.19 -1.30 8.16
C ARG A 193 4.30 -0.32 7.84
N LEU A 194 5.20 -0.14 8.80
CA LEU A 194 6.37 0.69 8.59
C LEU A 194 7.31 0.01 7.59
N ASP A 195 7.68 0.71 6.53
CA ASP A 195 8.62 0.23 5.51
C ASP A 195 9.57 1.34 5.03
N SER A 196 10.42 1.02 4.06
CA SER A 196 11.40 1.98 3.54
C SER A 196 10.76 3.17 2.82
N SER A 197 9.50 3.07 2.39
CA SER A 197 8.81 4.13 1.65
C SER A 197 8.12 5.12 2.59
N ASN A 198 7.69 4.68 3.76
CA ASN A 198 6.92 5.50 4.70
C ASN A 198 7.68 5.92 5.97
N LEU A 199 8.89 5.39 6.20
CA LEU A 199 9.69 5.70 7.39
C LEU A 199 9.84 7.21 7.63
N PHE A 200 10.08 7.98 6.57
CA PHE A 200 10.32 9.43 6.65
C PHE A 200 9.06 10.27 6.37
N LEU A 201 7.86 9.69 6.42
CA LEU A 201 6.63 10.48 6.36
C LEU A 201 6.35 11.12 7.73
N PRO A 202 6.13 12.43 7.81
CA PRO A 202 5.77 13.09 9.07
C PRO A 202 4.50 12.55 9.69
N HIS A 203 3.45 12.36 8.88
CA HIS A 203 2.21 11.69 9.24
C HIS A 203 2.15 10.37 8.49
N ARG A 204 2.30 9.25 9.21
CA ARG A 204 2.38 7.92 8.62
C ARG A 204 1.02 7.28 8.34
N PRO A 205 0.01 7.35 9.23
CA PRO A 205 -1.32 6.85 8.91
C PRO A 205 -1.86 7.52 7.64
N GLN A 206 -2.36 6.71 6.71
CA GLN A 206 -3.10 7.24 5.58
C GLN A 206 -4.51 7.60 6.07
N GLY A 207 -5.04 8.74 5.63
CA GLY A 207 -6.34 9.20 6.10
C GLY A 207 -6.27 10.21 7.24
N ARG A 208 -7.37 10.38 7.97
CA ARG A 208 -7.56 11.42 8.98
C ARG A 208 -8.03 10.90 10.35
N ASP A 209 -8.62 9.71 10.35
CA ASP A 209 -9.30 9.19 11.52
C ASP A 209 -8.32 8.71 12.60
N LEU A 210 -7.07 8.44 12.25
CA LEU A 210 -6.05 7.99 13.18
C LEU A 210 -4.95 9.04 13.35
N THR A 211 -4.73 9.49 14.58
CA THR A 211 -3.57 10.31 14.96
C THR A 211 -2.88 9.68 16.16
N LEU A 212 -1.56 9.56 16.07
CA LEU A 212 -0.69 9.03 17.12
C LEU A 212 0.16 10.16 17.71
N PRO A 213 -0.31 10.85 18.78
CA PRO A 213 0.49 11.88 19.44
C PRO A 213 1.75 11.29 20.05
N GLY A 214 2.86 11.99 19.88
CA GLY A 214 4.15 11.53 20.40
C GLY A 214 5.32 12.22 19.73
N GLY A 215 6.51 11.76 20.06
CA GLY A 215 7.76 12.21 19.46
C GLY A 215 8.62 11.03 19.05
N ARG A 216 9.22 11.09 17.86
CA ARG A 216 10.07 10.04 17.33
C ARG A 216 11.26 10.59 16.56
N ILE A 217 12.28 9.77 16.47
CA ILE A 217 13.45 9.98 15.61
C ILE A 217 13.45 8.87 14.57
N ASP A 218 13.45 9.26 13.30
CA ASP A 218 13.58 8.36 12.17
C ASP A 218 14.96 8.56 11.55
N TYR A 219 15.67 7.49 11.29
CA TYR A 219 16.98 7.55 10.65
C TYR A 219 17.17 6.40 9.66
N GLY A 220 18.01 6.62 8.68
CA GLY A 220 18.30 5.61 7.68
C GLY A 220 19.41 6.00 6.73
N LEU A 221 19.88 5.00 6.03
CA LEU A 221 20.88 5.10 4.98
C LEU A 221 20.35 4.44 3.72
N ALA A 222 20.20 5.22 2.66
CA ALA A 222 19.97 4.68 1.32
C ALA A 222 21.28 4.69 0.53
N SER A 223 21.47 3.67 -0.30
CA SER A 223 22.61 3.58 -1.21
C SER A 223 22.14 3.24 -2.62
N TYR A 224 22.84 3.79 -3.59
CA TYR A 224 22.62 3.46 -4.99
C TYR A 224 24.00 3.30 -5.68
N TYR A 225 24.19 2.17 -6.31
CA TYR A 225 25.40 1.86 -7.07
C TYR A 225 25.01 1.49 -8.49
N SER A 226 25.65 2.09 -9.48
CA SER A 226 25.42 1.79 -10.89
C SER A 226 26.72 1.43 -11.57
N ASN A 227 26.73 0.30 -12.24
CA ASN A 227 27.86 -0.26 -12.98
C ASN A 227 27.40 -0.74 -14.34
N LYS A 228 28.11 -0.34 -15.41
CA LYS A 228 27.75 -0.70 -16.79
C LYS A 228 27.82 -2.21 -17.07
N SER A 229 28.70 -2.94 -16.38
CA SER A 229 28.90 -4.37 -16.60
C SER A 229 28.09 -5.25 -15.66
N PHE A 230 27.84 -4.78 -14.42
CA PHE A 230 27.15 -5.55 -13.39
C PHE A 230 25.66 -5.17 -13.27
N GLY A 231 25.31 -3.92 -13.56
CA GLY A 231 23.97 -3.40 -13.41
C GLY A 231 23.82 -2.41 -12.25
N ASN A 232 22.62 -2.31 -11.72
CA ASN A 232 22.26 -1.38 -10.66
C ASN A 232 21.99 -2.11 -9.36
N LEU A 233 22.49 -1.54 -8.24
CA LEU A 233 22.23 -2.01 -6.89
C LEU A 233 21.66 -0.84 -6.08
N SER A 234 20.57 -1.03 -5.41
CA SER A 234 20.05 -0.10 -4.41
C SER A 234 19.82 -0.79 -3.09
N GLY A 235 20.19 -0.12 -2.01
CA GLY A 235 20.04 -0.62 -0.66
C GLY A 235 19.43 0.43 0.25
N PHE A 236 18.72 0.00 1.27
CA PHE A 236 18.17 0.84 2.32
C PHE A 236 18.25 0.10 3.66
N LEU A 237 18.64 0.82 4.69
CA LEU A 237 18.55 0.38 6.09
C LEU A 237 18.06 1.56 6.93
N GLY A 238 17.04 1.34 7.76
CA GLY A 238 16.50 2.40 8.58
C GLY A 238 15.71 1.89 9.79
N GLN A 239 15.42 2.80 10.70
CA GLN A 239 14.69 2.52 11.93
C GLN A 239 14.01 3.78 12.46
N SER A 240 12.95 3.61 13.23
CA SER A 240 12.26 4.64 13.99
C SER A 240 12.40 4.38 15.48
N ILE A 241 12.76 5.40 16.25
CA ILE A 241 12.83 5.33 17.71
C ILE A 241 11.76 6.27 18.28
N ASN A 242 10.83 5.72 19.03
CA ASN A 242 9.83 6.50 19.76
C ASN A 242 10.47 7.10 21.01
N VAL A 243 10.40 8.41 21.15
CA VAL A 243 10.95 9.12 22.31
C VAL A 243 9.90 9.30 23.41
N TRP A 244 8.65 9.56 23.02
CA TRP A 244 7.47 9.61 23.89
C TRP A 244 6.19 9.39 23.10
N GLY A 245 5.10 9.04 23.79
CA GLY A 245 3.78 8.81 23.21
C GLY A 245 3.60 7.38 22.69
N LYS A 246 2.61 7.19 21.85
CA LYS A 246 2.29 5.89 21.22
C LYS A 246 3.10 5.69 19.95
N ASN A 247 3.47 4.47 19.69
CA ASN A 247 4.10 4.08 18.42
C ASN A 247 3.26 3.03 17.69
N GLU A 248 3.66 2.72 16.47
CA GLU A 248 2.95 1.76 15.62
C GLU A 248 2.94 0.35 16.23
N ARG A 249 4.00 -0.05 16.93
CA ARG A 249 4.08 -1.33 17.62
C ARG A 249 2.97 -1.51 18.66
N THR A 250 2.54 -0.43 19.30
CA THR A 250 1.42 -0.48 20.25
C THR A 250 0.08 -0.76 19.58
N LEU A 251 -0.05 -0.46 18.29
CA LEU A 251 -1.26 -0.73 17.51
C LEU A 251 -1.28 -2.16 16.97
N ILE A 252 -0.12 -2.68 16.61
CA ILE A 252 0.04 -3.98 15.93
C ILE A 252 0.18 -5.13 16.95
N SER A 253 0.80 -4.87 18.10
CA SER A 253 1.11 -5.90 19.09
C SER A 253 -0.03 -6.11 20.09
N ASN A 254 -0.39 -7.37 20.33
CA ASN A 254 -1.27 -7.80 21.43
C ASN A 254 -0.60 -7.69 22.82
N SER A 255 0.61 -7.17 22.90
CA SER A 255 1.35 -7.11 24.13
C SER A 255 0.68 -6.19 25.14
N SER A 256 -0.20 -6.75 25.97
CA SER A 256 -0.62 -6.19 27.25
C SER A 256 0.55 -6.08 28.24
N ASN A 257 1.74 -6.50 27.87
CA ASN A 257 2.96 -6.38 28.65
C ASN A 257 3.54 -4.97 28.58
N LYS A 258 3.72 -4.39 29.73
CA LYS A 258 4.13 -3.03 30.03
C LYS A 258 5.51 -2.58 29.53
N ASN A 259 6.27 -3.39 28.83
CA ASN A 259 7.57 -3.02 28.26
C ASN A 259 7.37 -2.70 26.76
N ILE A 260 6.84 -1.50 26.48
CA ILE A 260 6.81 -0.98 25.12
C ILE A 260 8.25 -0.68 24.73
N ILE A 261 8.78 -1.47 23.79
CA ILE A 261 10.10 -1.23 23.22
C ILE A 261 9.98 0.05 22.37
N PRO A 262 10.81 1.08 22.62
CA PRO A 262 10.70 2.35 21.90
C PRO A 262 11.14 2.23 20.43
N GLU A 263 11.97 1.23 20.10
CA GLU A 263 12.48 1.04 18.75
C GLU A 263 11.47 0.28 17.88
N SER A 264 11.33 0.71 16.63
CA SER A 264 10.71 -0.10 15.58
C SER A 264 11.64 -1.24 15.17
N ASP A 265 11.12 -2.17 14.38
CA ASP A 265 11.98 -3.10 13.65
C ASP A 265 13.00 -2.33 12.79
N TYR A 266 14.17 -2.95 12.57
CA TYR A 266 15.03 -2.51 11.48
C TYR A 266 14.36 -2.82 10.15
N LEU A 267 14.32 -1.83 9.28
CA LEU A 267 13.79 -1.92 7.92
C LEU A 267 14.96 -2.06 6.97
N ALA A 268 15.03 -3.16 6.25
CA ALA A 268 16.06 -3.40 5.25
C ALA A 268 15.42 -3.62 3.87
N ARG A 269 16.05 -3.10 2.84
CA ARG A 269 15.69 -3.37 1.44
C ARG A 269 16.94 -3.45 0.60
N LEU A 270 16.97 -4.40 -0.32
CA LEU A 270 18.01 -4.58 -1.31
C LEU A 270 17.36 -4.87 -2.66
N ALA A 271 17.59 -4.02 -3.65
CA ALA A 271 17.14 -4.28 -5.01
C ALA A 271 18.34 -4.31 -5.96
N VAL A 272 18.40 -5.33 -6.78
CA VAL A 272 19.49 -5.58 -7.72
C VAL A 272 18.90 -5.77 -9.10
N GLN A 273 19.42 -5.05 -10.07
CA GLN A 273 19.13 -5.22 -11.49
C GLN A 273 20.41 -5.56 -12.21
N PHE A 274 20.67 -6.85 -12.39
CA PHE A 274 21.91 -7.35 -13.02
C PHE A 274 21.97 -7.06 -14.50
N SER A 275 20.83 -6.96 -15.17
CA SER A 275 20.71 -6.65 -16.59
C SER A 275 19.31 -6.13 -16.87
N ASN A 276 19.01 -5.82 -18.13
CA ASN A 276 17.63 -5.45 -18.50
C ASN A 276 16.63 -6.61 -18.31
N SER A 277 17.12 -7.83 -18.16
CA SER A 277 16.31 -9.04 -18.06
C SER A 277 16.23 -9.61 -16.64
N LEU A 278 17.29 -9.51 -15.82
CA LEU A 278 17.34 -10.13 -14.49
C LEU A 278 17.30 -9.07 -13.38
N SER A 279 16.30 -9.17 -12.52
CA SER A 279 16.15 -8.32 -11.34
C SER A 279 15.79 -9.14 -10.11
N SER A 280 16.19 -8.65 -8.94
CA SER A 280 15.80 -9.18 -7.64
C SER A 280 15.51 -8.03 -6.68
N ASP A 281 14.48 -8.15 -5.87
CA ASP A 281 14.14 -7.24 -4.77
C ASP A 281 13.93 -8.06 -3.51
N TRP A 282 14.54 -7.62 -2.43
CA TRP A 282 14.40 -8.19 -1.10
C TRP A 282 14.09 -7.08 -0.11
N SER A 283 13.07 -7.27 0.70
CA SER A 283 12.74 -6.41 1.83
C SER A 283 12.55 -7.24 3.08
N ALA A 284 12.94 -6.71 4.22
CA ALA A 284 12.86 -7.39 5.50
C ALA A 284 12.62 -6.43 6.66
N ARG A 285 12.04 -6.99 7.72
CA ARG A 285 11.89 -6.36 9.02
C ARG A 285 12.52 -7.28 10.07
N LEU A 286 13.44 -6.72 10.83
CA LEU A 286 14.20 -7.45 11.84
C LEU A 286 13.89 -6.91 13.24
N ASP A 287 13.66 -7.77 14.18
CA ASP A 287 13.47 -7.39 15.58
C ASP A 287 14.68 -6.60 16.09
N PRO A 288 14.49 -5.45 16.75
CA PRO A 288 15.60 -4.60 17.18
C PRO A 288 16.48 -5.21 18.28
N GLN A 289 15.98 -6.20 19.02
CA GLN A 289 16.70 -6.81 20.15
C GLN A 289 17.35 -8.14 19.78
N THR A 290 16.61 -8.99 19.06
CA THR A 290 17.05 -10.35 18.72
C THR A 290 17.64 -10.45 17.32
N LEU A 291 17.35 -9.46 16.44
CA LEU A 291 17.64 -9.47 15.00
C LEU A 291 16.95 -10.64 14.27
N GLU A 292 15.93 -11.23 14.88
CA GLU A 292 15.12 -12.23 14.23
C GLU A 292 14.28 -11.62 13.13
N LEU A 293 14.02 -12.39 12.10
CA LEU A 293 13.26 -11.97 10.93
C LEU A 293 11.76 -12.02 11.26
N ASN A 294 11.14 -10.84 11.38
CA ASN A 294 9.71 -10.71 11.62
C ASN A 294 8.90 -10.81 10.33
N GLU A 295 9.43 -10.24 9.25
CA GLU A 295 8.80 -10.25 7.94
C GLU A 295 9.87 -10.19 6.85
N SER A 296 9.68 -10.94 5.77
CA SER A 296 10.50 -10.79 4.57
C SER A 296 9.68 -11.02 3.31
N VAL A 297 10.01 -10.27 2.28
CA VAL A 297 9.51 -10.48 0.92
C VAL A 297 10.71 -10.49 -0.02
N THR A 298 10.80 -11.54 -0.82
CA THR A 298 11.84 -11.69 -1.85
C THR A 298 11.16 -11.91 -3.18
N SER A 299 11.60 -11.22 -4.22
CA SER A 299 11.16 -11.47 -5.59
C SER A 299 12.36 -11.53 -6.52
N ILE A 300 12.31 -12.43 -7.50
CA ILE A 300 13.30 -12.57 -8.56
C ILE A 300 12.52 -12.67 -9.87
N SER A 301 12.95 -11.93 -10.88
CA SER A 301 12.39 -12.04 -12.21
C SER A 301 13.49 -12.07 -13.28
N ASN A 302 13.29 -12.90 -14.30
CA ASN A 302 14.20 -13.02 -15.42
C ASN A 302 13.42 -13.12 -16.74
N LYS A 303 13.71 -12.22 -17.67
CA LYS A 303 13.10 -12.14 -19.00
C LYS A 303 14.10 -12.56 -20.06
N MET A 304 13.91 -13.70 -20.68
CA MET A 304 14.85 -14.32 -21.63
C MET A 304 14.29 -14.42 -23.05
N GLY A 305 13.58 -13.42 -23.54
CA GLY A 305 13.08 -13.34 -24.91
C GLY A 305 12.05 -14.41 -25.31
N PHE A 306 12.34 -15.70 -25.09
CA PHE A 306 11.42 -16.80 -25.35
C PHE A 306 10.72 -17.34 -24.08
N PHE A 307 11.17 -16.96 -22.88
CA PHE A 307 10.45 -17.20 -21.64
C PHE A 307 10.75 -16.12 -20.60
N ASP A 308 9.77 -15.87 -19.77
CA ASP A 308 9.84 -15.01 -18.59
C ASP A 308 9.58 -15.88 -17.36
N VAL A 309 10.46 -15.79 -16.37
CA VAL A 309 10.32 -16.49 -15.07
C VAL A 309 10.28 -15.48 -13.97
N SER A 310 9.34 -15.62 -13.05
CA SER A 310 9.38 -14.92 -11.78
C SER A 310 9.10 -15.86 -10.61
N ALA A 311 9.76 -15.61 -9.49
CA ALA A 311 9.51 -16.28 -8.24
C ALA A 311 9.44 -15.27 -7.12
N SER A 312 8.53 -15.46 -6.20
CA SER A 312 8.41 -14.66 -4.99
C SER A 312 8.24 -15.53 -3.75
N HIS A 313 8.79 -15.06 -2.64
CA HIS A 313 8.68 -15.68 -1.34
C HIS A 313 8.33 -14.61 -0.33
N ALA A 314 7.27 -14.81 0.44
CA ALA A 314 6.85 -13.92 1.51
C ALA A 314 6.69 -14.73 2.80
N ALA A 315 7.29 -14.26 3.88
CA ALA A 315 7.20 -14.87 5.19
C ALA A 315 6.88 -13.83 6.27
N ILE A 316 5.99 -14.19 7.19
CA ILE A 316 5.62 -13.40 8.37
C ILE A 316 5.68 -14.34 9.57
N SER A 317 6.44 -13.96 10.59
CA SER A 317 6.62 -14.76 11.82
C SER A 317 5.31 -14.87 12.62
N GLU A 318 5.13 -16.02 13.27
CA GLU A 318 3.99 -16.28 14.16
C GLU A 318 3.97 -15.28 15.32
N GLY A 319 2.80 -14.70 15.59
CA GLY A 319 2.60 -13.72 16.66
C GLY A 319 3.17 -12.32 16.42
N TYR A 320 3.79 -12.07 15.26
CA TYR A 320 4.30 -10.76 14.93
C TYR A 320 3.17 -9.74 14.69
N LEU A 321 2.15 -10.12 13.96
CA LEU A 321 0.92 -9.35 13.85
C LEU A 321 -0.11 -9.86 14.85
N LYS A 322 -0.95 -8.94 15.35
CA LYS A 322 -2.04 -9.27 16.26
C LYS A 322 -2.92 -10.38 15.65
N ASP A 323 -3.14 -11.44 16.44
CA ASP A 323 -4.00 -12.58 16.09
C ASP A 323 -3.60 -13.34 14.80
N THR A 324 -2.34 -13.23 14.36
CA THR A 324 -1.84 -13.99 13.19
C THR A 324 -1.09 -15.25 13.61
N LEU A 325 -1.37 -16.34 12.89
CA LEU A 325 -0.65 -17.62 13.04
C LEU A 325 0.71 -17.61 12.30
N GLY A 326 1.11 -16.47 11.70
CA GLY A 326 2.20 -16.43 10.74
C GLY A 326 1.76 -16.90 9.35
N ALA A 327 2.62 -16.69 8.37
CA ALA A 327 2.39 -17.15 7.00
C ALA A 327 3.72 -17.31 6.28
N GLU A 328 3.82 -18.28 5.39
CA GLU A 328 4.95 -18.44 4.49
C GLU A 328 4.44 -18.90 3.14
N ILE A 329 4.56 -18.04 2.13
CA ILE A 329 4.00 -18.26 0.79
C ILE A 329 5.13 -18.19 -0.23
N PHE A 330 5.16 -19.16 -1.11
CA PHE A 330 6.03 -19.18 -2.28
C PHE A 330 5.20 -19.23 -3.55
N GLU A 331 5.53 -18.38 -4.50
CA GLU A 331 4.90 -18.31 -5.81
C GLU A 331 5.95 -18.41 -6.91
N ILE A 332 5.65 -19.17 -7.96
CA ILE A 332 6.45 -19.25 -9.16
C ILE A 332 5.57 -19.09 -10.39
N ASN A 333 6.00 -18.21 -11.30
CA ASN A 333 5.33 -17.94 -12.57
C ASN A 333 6.31 -18.16 -13.73
N LEU A 334 5.84 -18.82 -14.75
CA LEU A 334 6.57 -19.04 -16.00
C LEU A 334 5.68 -18.67 -17.18
N GLU A 335 6.18 -17.83 -18.06
CA GLU A 335 5.58 -17.54 -19.35
C GLU A 335 6.56 -17.99 -20.45
N THR A 336 6.06 -18.75 -21.44
CA THR A 336 6.84 -19.23 -22.57
C THR A 336 6.20 -18.77 -23.87
N PHE A 337 7.01 -18.15 -24.74
CA PHE A 337 6.59 -17.63 -26.03
C PHE A 337 7.05 -18.58 -27.13
N PHE A 338 6.13 -19.35 -27.73
CA PHE A 338 6.43 -20.28 -28.84
C PHE A 338 6.56 -19.55 -30.16
N SER A 339 5.87 -18.42 -30.30
CA SER A 339 5.94 -17.51 -31.43
C SER A 339 5.54 -16.12 -30.99
N GLN A 340 5.43 -15.17 -31.92
CA GLN A 340 4.90 -13.83 -31.63
C GLN A 340 3.42 -13.85 -31.21
N ASP A 341 2.70 -14.93 -31.58
CA ASP A 341 1.26 -15.04 -31.41
C ASP A 341 0.85 -15.99 -30.26
N TRP A 342 1.73 -16.93 -29.87
CA TRP A 342 1.39 -17.98 -28.91
C TRP A 342 2.20 -17.84 -27.61
N LYS A 343 1.49 -17.84 -26.50
CA LYS A 343 2.05 -17.81 -25.14
C LYS A 343 1.45 -18.92 -24.29
N LEU A 344 2.28 -19.67 -23.58
CA LEU A 344 1.92 -20.56 -22.49
C LEU A 344 2.31 -19.91 -21.17
N SER A 345 1.41 -19.87 -20.22
CA SER A 345 1.67 -19.40 -18.86
C SER A 345 1.39 -20.51 -17.85
N THR A 346 2.18 -20.56 -16.78
CA THR A 346 1.91 -21.39 -15.61
C THR A 346 2.24 -20.61 -14.35
N SER A 347 1.38 -20.73 -13.34
CA SER A 347 1.57 -20.15 -12.02
C SER A 347 1.26 -21.20 -10.95
N GLN A 348 2.10 -21.25 -9.91
CA GLN A 348 1.92 -22.15 -8.78
C GLN A 348 2.20 -21.41 -7.48
N ASN A 349 1.28 -21.51 -6.52
CA ASN A 349 1.37 -20.91 -5.20
C ASN A 349 1.40 -22.01 -4.14
N TYR A 350 2.36 -21.94 -3.24
CA TYR A 350 2.58 -22.89 -2.16
C TYR A 350 2.50 -22.20 -0.81
N ASP A 351 1.87 -22.85 0.16
CA ASP A 351 1.99 -22.57 1.58
C ASP A 351 3.11 -23.43 2.14
N LEU A 352 4.15 -22.80 2.68
CA LEU A 352 5.31 -23.45 3.28
C LEU A 352 5.31 -23.35 4.81
N PHE A 353 4.25 -22.79 5.40
CA PHE A 353 4.20 -22.49 6.82
C PHE A 353 4.31 -23.75 7.68
N LYS A 354 5.11 -23.68 8.74
CA LYS A 354 5.45 -24.79 9.66
C LYS A 354 6.15 -25.99 8.99
N GLY A 355 6.82 -25.76 7.87
CA GLY A 355 7.58 -26.81 7.16
C GLY A 355 6.72 -27.80 6.39
N GLU A 356 5.42 -27.55 6.27
CA GLU A 356 4.53 -28.33 5.42
C GLU A 356 4.43 -27.64 4.04
N THR A 357 4.75 -28.37 2.96
CA THR A 357 4.56 -27.88 1.60
C THR A 357 3.16 -28.22 1.14
N LYS A 358 2.32 -27.23 0.97
CA LYS A 358 0.95 -27.38 0.49
C LYS A 358 0.71 -26.54 -0.74
N LEU A 359 0.34 -27.18 -1.83
CA LEU A 359 -0.05 -26.47 -3.06
C LEU A 359 -1.40 -25.78 -2.83
N LEU A 360 -1.43 -24.45 -2.91
CA LEU A 360 -2.63 -23.65 -2.76
C LEU A 360 -3.36 -23.45 -4.09
N LYS A 361 -2.60 -23.12 -5.13
CA LYS A 361 -3.17 -22.75 -6.43
C LYS A 361 -2.25 -23.18 -7.57
N THR A 362 -2.85 -23.68 -8.63
CA THR A 362 -2.16 -23.97 -9.90
C THR A 362 -2.97 -23.37 -11.04
N GLN A 363 -2.30 -22.66 -11.92
CA GLN A 363 -2.89 -22.10 -13.13
C GLN A 363 -2.04 -22.50 -14.35
N TYR A 364 -2.73 -22.85 -15.44
CA TYR A 364 -2.13 -23.02 -16.77
C TYR A 364 -2.96 -22.20 -17.77
N GLY A 365 -2.29 -21.41 -18.59
CA GLY A 365 -2.93 -20.57 -19.59
C GLY A 365 -2.28 -20.76 -20.94
N LEU A 366 -3.07 -20.93 -21.99
CA LEU A 366 -2.62 -20.90 -23.38
C LEU A 366 -3.30 -19.72 -24.06
N SER A 367 -2.54 -18.75 -24.52
CA SER A 367 -3.08 -17.59 -25.20
C SER A 367 -2.57 -17.48 -26.63
N TYR A 368 -3.47 -17.08 -27.51
CA TYR A 368 -3.21 -16.78 -28.92
C TYR A 368 -3.59 -15.33 -29.21
N SER A 369 -2.63 -14.53 -29.68
CA SER A 369 -2.83 -13.13 -30.07
C SER A 369 -2.44 -12.92 -31.52
N GLY A 370 -3.20 -13.51 -32.45
CA GLY A 370 -2.78 -13.58 -33.86
C GLY A 370 -3.52 -12.69 -34.84
N ALA A 371 -2.91 -12.58 -36.01
CA ALA A 371 -3.36 -12.30 -37.38
C ALA A 371 -4.09 -10.97 -37.69
N LEU A 372 -4.75 -10.31 -36.81
CA LEU A 372 -5.44 -9.02 -37.05
C LEU A 372 -4.83 -7.87 -36.23
N GLN A 373 -3.50 -7.75 -36.20
CA GLN A 373 -2.78 -6.71 -35.46
C GLN A 373 -3.15 -6.64 -33.97
N ASN A 374 -3.25 -7.79 -33.29
CA ASN A 374 -3.66 -7.90 -31.90
C ASN A 374 -5.10 -7.39 -31.62
N CYS A 375 -5.99 -7.46 -32.60
CA CYS A 375 -7.41 -7.08 -32.40
C CYS A 375 -8.21 -8.13 -31.64
N MET A 376 -7.72 -9.38 -31.58
CA MET A 376 -8.36 -10.49 -30.90
C MET A 376 -7.33 -11.31 -30.14
N VAL A 377 -7.64 -11.62 -28.87
CA VAL A 377 -6.90 -12.58 -28.04
C VAL A 377 -7.85 -13.70 -27.65
N ILE A 378 -7.38 -14.94 -27.77
CA ILE A 378 -8.09 -16.14 -27.31
C ILE A 378 -7.24 -16.75 -26.21
N GLU A 379 -7.83 -16.95 -25.02
CA GLU A 379 -7.16 -17.57 -23.89
C GLU A 379 -7.93 -18.77 -23.39
N LEU A 380 -7.24 -19.91 -23.27
CA LEU A 380 -7.71 -21.10 -22.59
C LEU A 380 -6.98 -21.19 -21.25
N ASN A 381 -7.69 -21.11 -20.16
CA ASN A 381 -7.16 -21.19 -18.81
C ASN A 381 -7.70 -22.40 -18.06
N TYR A 382 -6.80 -23.11 -17.38
CA TYR A 382 -7.11 -24.10 -16.36
C TYR A 382 -6.63 -23.60 -15.02
N GLU A 383 -7.49 -23.63 -14.01
CA GLU A 383 -7.14 -23.27 -12.65
C GLU A 383 -7.65 -24.32 -11.67
N ARG A 384 -6.80 -24.65 -10.71
CA ARG A 384 -7.15 -25.46 -9.56
C ARG A 384 -6.71 -24.76 -8.30
N GLU A 385 -7.66 -24.46 -7.44
CA GLU A 385 -7.43 -23.89 -6.12
C GLU A 385 -7.77 -24.93 -5.06
N THR A 386 -6.83 -25.19 -4.13
CA THR A 386 -6.98 -26.19 -3.06
C THR A 386 -7.37 -25.58 -1.73
N LYS A 387 -7.18 -24.28 -1.56
CA LYS A 387 -7.59 -23.50 -0.39
C LYS A 387 -8.59 -22.46 -0.87
N SER A 388 -9.83 -22.57 -0.41
CA SER A 388 -10.85 -21.55 -0.71
C SER A 388 -10.58 -20.28 0.09
N ASP A 389 -10.78 -19.14 -0.52
CA ASP A 389 -11.23 -17.97 0.21
C ASP A 389 -12.50 -18.35 0.99
N ILE A 390 -12.68 -17.84 2.20
CA ILE A 390 -13.85 -18.14 3.06
C ILE A 390 -15.18 -17.92 2.30
N SER A 391 -15.15 -17.08 1.27
CA SER A 391 -16.31 -16.70 0.46
C SER A 391 -16.53 -17.52 -0.81
N ILE A 392 -15.55 -18.33 -1.26
CA ILE A 392 -15.63 -19.08 -2.52
C ILE A 392 -15.16 -20.52 -2.29
N ALA A 393 -15.96 -21.52 -2.66
CA ALA A 393 -15.58 -22.92 -2.53
C ALA A 393 -14.34 -23.25 -3.38
N PRO A 394 -13.53 -24.28 -2.98
CA PRO A 394 -12.41 -24.74 -3.80
C PRO A 394 -12.88 -25.02 -5.23
N ILE A 395 -12.19 -24.47 -6.20
CA ILE A 395 -12.62 -24.51 -7.59
C ILE A 395 -11.59 -25.27 -8.41
N THR A 396 -12.08 -26.15 -9.29
CA THR A 396 -11.35 -26.56 -10.48
C THR A 396 -12.11 -26.02 -11.66
N GLU A 397 -11.48 -25.20 -12.47
CA GLU A 397 -12.14 -24.45 -13.52
C GLU A 397 -11.35 -24.50 -14.83
N ILE A 398 -12.08 -24.61 -15.93
CA ILE A 398 -11.57 -24.35 -17.27
C ILE A 398 -12.36 -23.17 -17.83
N SER A 399 -11.67 -22.16 -18.32
CA SER A 399 -12.28 -20.99 -18.94
C SER A 399 -11.71 -20.72 -20.33
N LEU A 400 -12.59 -20.34 -21.26
CA LEU A 400 -12.23 -19.89 -22.59
C LEU A 400 -12.63 -18.40 -22.70
N ILE A 401 -11.64 -17.55 -22.97
CA ILE A 401 -11.80 -16.09 -22.99
C ILE A 401 -11.53 -15.60 -24.41
N PHE A 402 -12.46 -14.83 -24.96
CA PHE A 402 -12.31 -14.11 -26.21
C PHE A 402 -12.28 -12.62 -25.89
N GLN A 403 -11.14 -11.97 -26.15
CA GLN A 403 -10.97 -10.53 -25.95
C GLN A 403 -10.91 -9.84 -27.31
N PHE A 404 -11.76 -8.84 -27.51
CA PHE A 404 -11.76 -8.03 -28.70
C PHE A 404 -11.38 -6.58 -28.33
N LYS A 405 -10.25 -6.10 -28.82
CA LYS A 405 -9.67 -4.80 -28.46
C LYS A 405 -10.63 -3.61 -28.46
N TYR A 406 -11.70 -3.72 -29.26
CA TYR A 406 -12.66 -2.64 -29.46
C TYR A 406 -14.11 -3.01 -29.08
N LEU A 407 -14.38 -4.25 -28.69
CA LEU A 407 -15.73 -4.75 -28.42
C LEU A 407 -15.93 -5.26 -26.99
N GLY A 408 -14.85 -5.32 -26.21
CA GLY A 408 -14.89 -5.94 -24.86
C GLY A 408 -14.59 -7.44 -24.86
N ASP A 409 -14.74 -8.06 -23.70
CA ASP A 409 -14.37 -9.45 -23.45
C ASP A 409 -15.63 -10.35 -23.44
N ILE A 410 -15.52 -11.54 -24.02
CA ILE A 410 -16.51 -12.60 -23.90
C ILE A 410 -15.85 -13.76 -23.17
N ILE A 411 -16.42 -14.16 -22.03
CA ILE A 411 -15.89 -15.23 -21.19
C ILE A 411 -16.90 -16.36 -21.16
N GLU A 412 -16.50 -17.57 -21.53
CA GLU A 412 -17.26 -18.79 -21.39
C GLU A 412 -16.52 -19.77 -20.47
N LYS A 413 -17.24 -20.31 -19.49
CA LYS A 413 -16.77 -21.32 -18.55
C LYS A 413 -17.36 -22.66 -18.90
N ILE A 414 -16.54 -23.67 -18.95
CA ILE A 414 -16.92 -25.05 -19.25
C ILE A 414 -16.75 -25.91 -17.99
#